data_52ffe34cb20457a8057a1df24821500e
#
_entry.id   52ffe34cb20457a8057a1df24821500e
#
_cell.length_a   1.000
_cell.length_b   1.000
_cell.length_c   1.000
_cell.angle_alpha   90.00
_cell.angle_beta   90.00
_cell.angle_gamma   90.00
#
_symmetry.space_group_name_H-M   'P 1'
#
loop_
_entity.id
_entity.type
_entity.pdbx_description
1 polymer ?
#
loop_
_entity_poly.entity_id
_entity_poly.type
_entity_poly.pdbx_seq_one_letter_code
_entity_poly.pdbx_strand_id
1 'polypeptide(L)'
;MIESTDADLAWLLPDEAATAALAAHMAGVLDDGLVLYLHGPLGAGKTSFARALLTALDVGERVKSPTYSLIEGYATRDRPAWHLDLYRIADPGELEWLGLDALADPAALVLVEWPERGAGALPTADLELLLGYAGQGRRASLRAFTAKGERLLARLAKY
;
A
#
# COMPACT_ATOMS: atom_id res chain seq x y z
N MET A 1 14.67 11.50 7.13
CA MET A 1 15.65 11.02 8.11
C MET A 1 15.37 9.58 8.47
N ILE A 2 16.36 8.75 8.39
CA ILE A 2 16.28 7.33 8.77
C ILE A 2 16.65 7.24 10.24
N GLU A 3 15.74 6.76 11.06
CA GLU A 3 15.99 6.65 12.49
C GLU A 3 16.07 5.23 12.98
N SER A 4 15.59 4.28 12.21
CA SER A 4 15.55 2.89 12.62
C SER A 4 16.43 2.07 11.70
N THR A 5 17.13 1.11 12.26
CA THR A 5 17.85 0.11 11.50
C THR A 5 16.88 -0.78 10.72
N ASP A 6 15.58 -0.72 11.06
CA ASP A 6 14.55 -1.55 10.42
C ASP A 6 13.84 -0.83 9.28
N ALA A 7 14.06 0.47 9.09
CA ALA A 7 13.43 1.23 8.02
C ALA A 7 14.48 1.81 7.08
N ASP A 8 14.21 1.75 5.78
CA ASP A 8 15.11 2.31 4.77
C ASP A 8 14.88 3.82 4.59
N LEU A 9 13.62 4.27 4.71
CA LEU A 9 13.26 5.70 4.69
C LEU A 9 12.19 5.96 5.73
N ALA A 10 12.19 7.17 6.28
CA ALA A 10 11.18 7.58 7.25
C ALA A 10 10.84 9.06 7.11
N TRP A 11 9.58 9.40 7.39
CA TRP A 11 9.08 10.77 7.35
C TRP A 11 8.21 11.03 8.57
N LEU A 12 8.17 12.29 9.00
CA LEU A 12 7.17 12.77 9.94
C LEU A 12 6.04 13.41 9.13
N LEU A 13 4.81 13.04 9.45
CA LEU A 13 3.61 13.49 8.77
C LEU A 13 2.76 14.26 9.79
N PRO A 14 2.87 15.58 9.86
CA PRO A 14 2.17 16.34 10.90
C PRO A 14 0.65 16.32 10.75
N ASP A 15 0.13 16.09 9.55
CA ASP A 15 -1.30 16.13 9.26
C ASP A 15 -1.66 15.23 8.08
N GLU A 16 -2.96 15.18 7.75
CA GLU A 16 -3.43 14.38 6.61
C GLU A 16 -2.91 14.89 5.27
N ALA A 17 -2.68 16.19 5.16
CA ALA A 17 -2.13 16.77 3.93
C ALA A 17 -0.72 16.23 3.66
N ALA A 18 0.07 16.04 4.72
CA ALA A 18 1.40 15.45 4.59
C ALA A 18 1.34 13.99 4.16
N THR A 19 0.37 13.24 4.68
CA THR A 19 0.14 11.84 4.27
C THR A 19 -0.24 11.79 2.79
N ALA A 20 -1.14 12.66 2.35
CA ALA A 20 -1.54 12.74 0.95
C ALA A 20 -0.37 13.15 0.04
N ALA A 21 0.49 14.05 0.52
CA ALA A 21 1.65 14.49 -0.24
C ALA A 21 2.66 13.35 -0.43
N LEU A 22 2.88 12.53 0.59
CA LEU A 22 3.74 11.36 0.48
C LEU A 22 3.17 10.36 -0.54
N ALA A 23 1.86 10.12 -0.48
CA ALA A 23 1.20 9.24 -1.45
C ALA A 23 1.32 9.77 -2.88
N ALA A 24 1.13 11.08 -3.08
CA ALA A 24 1.26 11.70 -4.39
C ALA A 24 2.70 11.62 -4.91
N HIS A 25 3.67 11.78 -4.03
CA HIS A 25 5.08 11.64 -4.40
C HIS A 25 5.37 10.20 -4.85
N MET A 26 4.88 9.21 -4.11
CA MET A 26 5.02 7.81 -4.50
C MET A 26 4.38 7.55 -5.86
N ALA A 27 3.17 8.08 -6.09
CA ALA A 27 2.49 7.93 -7.37
C ALA A 27 3.32 8.50 -8.52
N GLY A 28 4.00 9.62 -8.30
CA GLY A 28 4.80 10.28 -9.31
C GLY A 28 6.05 9.53 -9.72
N VAL A 29 6.56 8.67 -8.86
CA VAL A 29 7.77 7.89 -9.14
C VAL A 29 7.50 6.42 -9.45
N LEU A 30 6.24 6.01 -9.36
CA LEU A 30 5.83 4.65 -9.65
C LEU A 30 5.78 4.42 -11.16
N ASP A 31 6.62 3.51 -11.66
CA ASP A 31 6.74 3.24 -13.09
C ASP A 31 6.32 1.83 -13.49
N ASP A 32 5.98 1.00 -12.53
CA ASP A 32 5.62 -0.39 -12.76
C ASP A 32 4.60 -0.80 -11.70
N GLY A 33 4.11 -2.04 -11.76
CA GLY A 33 3.32 -2.60 -10.69
C GLY A 33 4.10 -2.65 -9.38
N LEU A 34 3.39 -2.79 -8.29
CA LEU A 34 3.99 -2.81 -6.95
C LEU A 34 3.06 -3.52 -5.99
N VAL A 35 3.60 -4.34 -5.12
CA VAL A 35 2.88 -4.88 -3.98
C VAL A 35 3.31 -4.11 -2.74
N LEU A 36 2.39 -3.35 -2.17
CA LEU A 36 2.64 -2.51 -1.00
C LEU A 36 1.79 -2.98 0.17
N TYR A 37 2.42 -3.41 1.24
CA TYR A 37 1.75 -3.73 2.49
C TYR A 37 1.70 -2.49 3.38
N LEU A 38 0.54 -2.25 3.98
CA LEU A 38 0.29 -1.10 4.85
C LEU A 38 0.08 -1.62 6.27
N HIS A 39 0.99 -1.24 7.16
CA HIS A 39 0.94 -1.63 8.56
C HIS A 39 0.67 -0.42 9.44
N GLY A 40 0.09 -0.65 10.58
CA GLY A 40 -0.13 0.38 11.58
C GLY A 40 -1.40 0.14 12.37
N PRO A 41 -1.54 0.78 13.52
CA PRO A 41 -2.75 0.65 14.34
C PRO A 41 -3.95 1.27 13.65
N LEU A 42 -5.14 0.93 14.15
CA LEU A 42 -6.38 1.54 13.68
C LEU A 42 -6.29 3.06 13.77
N GLY A 43 -6.74 3.74 12.73
CA GLY A 43 -6.73 5.19 12.69
C GLY A 43 -5.39 5.83 12.34
N ALA A 44 -4.35 5.04 12.06
CA ALA A 44 -3.03 5.59 11.73
C ALA A 44 -2.97 6.21 10.33
N GLY A 45 -3.98 5.97 9.47
CA GLY A 45 -4.03 6.57 8.14
C GLY A 45 -3.74 5.63 6.99
N LYS A 46 -3.78 4.32 7.19
CA LYS A 46 -3.51 3.34 6.13
C LYS A 46 -4.49 3.48 4.96
N THR A 47 -5.77 3.54 5.26
CA THR A 47 -6.81 3.72 4.22
C THR A 47 -6.69 5.08 3.55
N SER A 48 -6.42 6.13 4.33
CA SER A 48 -6.21 7.48 3.78
C SER A 48 -5.03 7.51 2.82
N PHE A 49 -3.94 6.85 3.17
CA PHE A 49 -2.77 6.75 2.29
C PHE A 49 -3.11 6.01 1.01
N ALA A 50 -3.77 4.85 1.12
CA ALA A 50 -4.15 4.06 -0.05
C ALA A 50 -5.05 4.85 -0.99
N ARG A 51 -6.05 5.53 -0.46
CA ARG A 51 -6.97 6.35 -1.27
C ARG A 51 -6.25 7.53 -1.93
N ALA A 52 -5.36 8.18 -1.21
CA ALA A 52 -4.59 9.29 -1.76
C ALA A 52 -3.67 8.83 -2.90
N LEU A 53 -3.05 7.65 -2.75
CA LEU A 53 -2.21 7.07 -3.79
C LEU A 53 -3.04 6.76 -5.04
N LEU A 54 -4.18 6.12 -4.87
CA LEU A 54 -5.08 5.80 -5.99
C LEU A 54 -5.58 7.06 -6.69
N THR A 55 -5.95 8.08 -5.91
CA THR A 55 -6.38 9.36 -6.46
C THR A 55 -5.29 10.01 -7.30
N ALA A 56 -4.05 9.98 -6.80
CA ALA A 56 -2.90 10.55 -7.51
C ALA A 56 -2.57 9.79 -8.81
N LEU A 57 -2.99 8.53 -8.91
CA LEU A 57 -2.83 7.71 -10.10
C LEU A 57 -4.00 7.83 -11.09
N ASP A 58 -4.86 8.82 -10.89
CA ASP A 58 -6.03 9.05 -11.74
C ASP A 58 -6.92 7.81 -11.85
N VAL A 59 -7.25 7.22 -10.71
CA VAL A 59 -8.13 6.07 -10.67
C VAL A 59 -9.49 6.44 -11.25
N GLY A 60 -9.96 5.62 -12.20
CA GLY A 60 -11.28 5.76 -12.80
C GLY A 60 -12.36 5.11 -11.96
N GLU A 61 -13.35 4.54 -12.62
CA GLU A 61 -14.43 3.88 -11.93
C GLU A 61 -13.92 2.68 -11.13
N ARG A 62 -14.50 2.51 -9.96
CA ARG A 62 -14.28 1.37 -9.12
C ARG A 62 -14.85 0.13 -9.79
N VAL A 63 -14.03 -0.87 -9.97
CA VAL A 63 -14.46 -2.16 -10.48
C VAL A 63 -15.14 -2.92 -9.34
N LYS A 64 -16.39 -3.29 -9.52
CA LYS A 64 -17.11 -4.04 -8.49
C LYS A 64 -16.42 -5.37 -8.20
N SER A 65 -16.01 -5.56 -6.96
CA SER A 65 -15.57 -6.85 -6.47
C SER A 65 -16.81 -7.67 -6.09
N PRO A 66 -16.87 -8.95 -6.43
CA PRO A 66 -17.97 -9.81 -5.98
C PRO A 66 -17.91 -10.11 -4.49
N THR A 67 -16.90 -9.64 -3.79
CA THR A 67 -16.65 -9.98 -2.38
C THR A 67 -16.74 -8.75 -1.51
N TYR A 68 -17.85 -8.53 -0.92
CA TYR A 68 -18.17 -7.69 0.25
C TYR A 68 -17.08 -6.70 0.69
N SER A 69 -16.59 -5.83 -0.18
CA SER A 69 -15.69 -4.73 0.16
C SER A 69 -14.32 -5.09 0.77
N LEU A 70 -13.94 -6.37 0.83
CA LEU A 70 -12.59 -6.75 1.24
C LEU A 70 -11.56 -6.43 0.17
N ILE A 71 -11.95 -6.53 -1.09
CA ILE A 71 -11.09 -6.27 -2.25
C ILE A 71 -11.80 -5.31 -3.17
N GLU A 72 -11.16 -4.18 -3.42
CA GLU A 72 -11.67 -3.19 -4.37
C GLU A 72 -10.71 -3.10 -5.55
N GLY A 73 -11.25 -3.24 -6.76
CA GLY A 73 -10.48 -3.10 -7.98
C GLY A 73 -10.71 -1.75 -8.63
N TYR A 74 -9.67 -1.21 -9.24
CA TYR A 74 -9.71 0.09 -9.91
C TYR A 74 -8.96 0.01 -11.22
N ALA A 75 -9.44 0.72 -12.23
CA ALA A 75 -8.69 0.96 -13.43
C ALA A 75 -7.94 2.28 -13.27
N THR A 76 -6.63 2.24 -13.43
CA THR A 76 -5.84 3.46 -13.52
C THR A 76 -5.43 3.67 -14.97
N ARG A 77 -4.80 4.81 -15.26
CA ARG A 77 -4.35 5.11 -16.62
C ARG A 77 -3.42 4.03 -17.18
N ASP A 78 -2.53 3.51 -16.35
CA ASP A 78 -1.41 2.67 -16.81
C ASP A 78 -1.47 1.22 -16.34
N ARG A 79 -2.32 0.90 -15.36
CA ARG A 79 -2.29 -0.42 -14.74
C ARG A 79 -3.55 -0.72 -13.94
N PRO A 80 -3.88 -1.99 -13.72
CA PRO A 80 -4.91 -2.34 -12.74
C PRO A 80 -4.40 -2.09 -11.33
N ALA A 81 -5.29 -1.70 -10.43
CA ALA A 81 -4.96 -1.48 -9.03
C ALA A 81 -5.98 -2.19 -8.15
N TRP A 82 -5.49 -2.76 -7.06
CA TRP A 82 -6.29 -3.50 -6.10
C TRP A 82 -6.02 -2.98 -4.70
N HIS A 83 -7.08 -2.77 -3.94
CA HIS A 83 -6.97 -2.36 -2.55
C HIS A 83 -7.69 -3.41 -1.69
N LEU A 84 -6.93 -4.05 -0.83
CA LEU A 84 -7.41 -5.08 0.08
C LEU A 84 -7.35 -4.55 1.51
N ASP A 85 -8.45 -4.72 2.25
CA ASP A 85 -8.49 -4.44 3.67
C ASP A 85 -8.88 -5.75 4.38
N LEU A 86 -7.91 -6.37 5.02
CA LEU A 86 -8.06 -7.69 5.61
C LEU A 86 -8.36 -7.66 7.10
N TYR A 87 -8.75 -6.50 7.62
CA TYR A 87 -8.98 -6.33 9.06
C TYR A 87 -9.95 -7.38 9.64
N ARG A 88 -10.97 -7.76 8.88
CA ARG A 88 -12.01 -8.69 9.33
C ARG A 88 -11.77 -10.14 8.93
N ILE A 89 -10.66 -10.43 8.30
CA ILE A 89 -10.31 -11.80 7.94
C ILE A 89 -9.88 -12.54 9.20
N ALA A 90 -10.53 -13.67 9.48
CA ALA A 90 -10.19 -14.51 10.62
C ALA A 90 -9.14 -15.56 10.27
N ASP A 91 -9.16 -16.06 9.03
CA ASP A 91 -8.30 -17.14 8.57
C ASP A 91 -7.82 -16.81 7.15
N PRO A 92 -6.49 -16.86 6.87
CA PRO A 92 -5.98 -16.66 5.52
C PRO A 92 -6.62 -17.54 4.45
N GLY A 93 -7.11 -18.72 4.83
CA GLY A 93 -7.81 -19.61 3.92
C GLY A 93 -9.07 -19.01 3.30
N GLU A 94 -9.66 -18.00 3.94
CA GLU A 94 -10.81 -17.29 3.37
C GLU A 94 -10.44 -16.58 2.06
N LEU A 95 -9.19 -16.19 1.90
CA LEU A 95 -8.73 -15.50 0.70
C LEU A 95 -8.60 -16.43 -0.50
N GLU A 96 -8.42 -17.73 -0.28
CA GLU A 96 -8.28 -18.69 -1.37
C GLU A 96 -9.55 -18.79 -2.23
N TRP A 97 -10.70 -18.47 -1.62
CA TRP A 97 -11.99 -18.52 -2.30
C TRP A 97 -12.25 -17.28 -3.15
N LEU A 98 -11.40 -16.25 -3.05
CA LEU A 98 -11.64 -14.96 -3.68
C LEU A 98 -11.00 -14.82 -5.06
N GLY A 99 -10.30 -15.83 -5.55
CA GLY A 99 -9.69 -15.79 -6.87
C GLY A 99 -8.62 -14.70 -7.00
N LEU A 100 -7.59 -14.77 -6.17
CA LEU A 100 -6.56 -13.73 -6.11
C LEU A 100 -5.53 -13.77 -7.25
N ASP A 101 -5.79 -14.53 -8.32
CA ASP A 101 -4.85 -14.65 -9.43
C ASP A 101 -4.49 -13.30 -10.07
N ALA A 102 -5.44 -12.36 -10.06
CA ALA A 102 -5.22 -11.02 -10.59
C ALA A 102 -4.13 -10.26 -9.83
N LEU A 103 -3.89 -10.60 -8.57
CA LEU A 103 -2.88 -9.95 -7.75
C LEU A 103 -1.46 -10.38 -8.14
N ALA A 104 -1.33 -11.48 -8.86
CA ALA A 104 -0.03 -11.98 -9.32
C ALA A 104 0.47 -11.27 -10.58
N ASP A 105 -0.37 -10.44 -11.22
CA ASP A 105 0.03 -9.65 -12.38
C ASP A 105 1.15 -8.69 -12.00
N PRO A 106 2.36 -8.79 -12.58
CA PRO A 106 3.46 -7.90 -12.21
C PRO A 106 3.21 -6.43 -12.58
N ALA A 107 2.26 -6.16 -13.46
CA ALA A 107 1.88 -4.79 -13.80
C ALA A 107 0.88 -4.19 -12.82
N ALA A 108 0.28 -4.97 -11.93
CA ALA A 108 -0.74 -4.50 -11.02
C ALA A 108 -0.15 -3.77 -9.81
N LEU A 109 -0.85 -2.73 -9.37
CA LEU A 109 -0.60 -2.13 -8.07
C LEU A 109 -1.50 -2.85 -7.05
N VAL A 110 -0.90 -3.40 -6.01
CA VAL A 110 -1.63 -4.14 -4.97
C VAL A 110 -1.35 -3.48 -3.62
N LEU A 111 -2.38 -2.92 -3.01
CA LEU A 111 -2.30 -2.26 -1.71
C LEU A 111 -3.02 -3.13 -0.69
N VAL A 112 -2.33 -3.56 0.35
CA VAL A 112 -2.91 -4.47 1.34
C VAL A 112 -2.80 -3.90 2.75
N GLU A 113 -3.95 -3.64 3.38
CA GLU A 113 -4.02 -3.30 4.80
C GLU A 113 -4.21 -4.57 5.60
N TRP A 114 -3.56 -4.65 6.76
CA TRP A 114 -3.57 -5.82 7.64
C TRP A 114 -3.06 -7.08 6.93
N PRO A 115 -1.88 -7.00 6.27
CA PRO A 115 -1.40 -8.12 5.46
C PRO A 115 -1.12 -9.39 6.27
N GLU A 116 -0.84 -9.28 7.57
CA GLU A 116 -0.61 -10.43 8.43
C GLU A 116 -1.81 -11.37 8.49
N ARG A 117 -3.01 -10.84 8.24
CA ARG A 117 -4.23 -11.65 8.22
C ARG A 117 -4.41 -12.46 6.95
N GLY A 118 -3.61 -12.18 5.94
CA GLY A 118 -3.60 -12.93 4.68
C GLY A 118 -2.29 -13.68 4.44
N ALA A 119 -1.49 -13.89 5.47
CA ALA A 119 -0.19 -14.53 5.34
C ALA A 119 -0.29 -15.88 4.63
N GLY A 120 0.54 -16.08 3.62
CA GLY A 120 0.55 -17.30 2.81
C GLY A 120 -0.38 -17.27 1.60
N ALA A 121 -1.36 -16.36 1.55
CA ALA A 121 -2.29 -16.24 0.43
C ALA A 121 -2.01 -15.01 -0.44
N LEU A 122 -1.16 -14.10 0.00
CA LEU A 122 -0.87 -12.85 -0.68
C LEU A 122 0.43 -12.94 -1.48
N PRO A 123 0.58 -12.13 -2.54
CA PRO A 123 1.89 -12.00 -3.18
C PRO A 123 2.89 -11.37 -2.22
N THR A 124 4.16 -11.63 -2.43
CA THR A 124 5.24 -11.06 -1.62
C THR A 124 5.26 -9.55 -1.76
N ALA A 125 5.39 -8.83 -0.66
CA ALA A 125 5.49 -7.38 -0.69
C ALA A 125 6.80 -6.93 -1.35
N ASP A 126 6.71 -5.91 -2.19
CA ASP A 126 7.88 -5.19 -2.69
C ASP A 126 8.32 -4.14 -1.67
N LEU A 127 7.36 -3.46 -1.08
CA LEU A 127 7.56 -2.47 -0.03
C LEU A 127 6.56 -2.69 1.11
N GLU A 128 6.97 -2.35 2.31
CA GLU A 128 6.07 -2.25 3.45
C GLU A 128 6.14 -0.84 4.02
N LEU A 129 4.97 -0.23 4.20
CA LEU A 129 4.81 1.07 4.83
C LEU A 129 4.25 0.86 6.22
N LEU A 130 4.95 1.38 7.22
CA LEU A 130 4.48 1.38 8.59
C LEU A 130 4.07 2.81 8.97
N LEU A 131 2.81 2.98 9.34
CA LEU A 131 2.29 4.25 9.86
C LEU A 131 2.08 4.10 11.35
N GLY A 132 2.68 5.00 12.13
CA GLY A 132 2.55 5.01 13.56
C GLY A 132 2.15 6.38 14.05
N TYR A 133 1.68 6.47 15.29
CA TYR A 133 1.38 7.73 15.91
C TYR A 133 2.66 8.43 16.35
N ALA A 134 2.74 9.73 16.13
CA ALA A 134 3.85 10.58 16.55
C ALA A 134 3.28 11.91 17.01
N GLY A 135 3.02 12.04 18.34
CA GLY A 135 2.29 13.18 18.87
C GLY A 135 0.91 13.26 18.25
N GLN A 136 0.55 14.40 17.69
CA GLN A 136 -0.72 14.59 16.97
C GLN A 136 -0.62 14.19 15.50
N GLY A 137 0.58 13.99 15.01
CA GLY A 137 0.81 13.57 13.64
C GLY A 137 1.06 12.08 13.52
N ARG A 138 1.77 11.72 12.46
CA ARG A 138 2.13 10.33 12.18
C ARG A 138 3.60 10.23 11.79
N ARG A 139 4.13 9.05 11.93
CA ARG A 139 5.44 8.71 11.40
C ARG A 139 5.24 7.63 10.35
N ALA A 140 5.81 7.83 9.18
CA ALA A 140 5.80 6.85 8.11
C ALA A 140 7.20 6.29 7.92
N SER A 141 7.32 4.97 7.83
CA SER A 141 8.59 4.32 7.50
C SER A 141 8.36 3.32 6.38
N LEU A 142 9.29 3.27 5.44
CA LEU A 142 9.27 2.36 4.31
C LEU A 142 10.45 1.42 4.37
N ARG A 143 10.20 0.19 3.98
CA ARG A 143 11.21 -0.85 3.89
C ARG A 143 11.00 -1.65 2.61
N ALA A 144 12.08 -1.90 1.88
CA ALA A 144 12.03 -2.68 0.64
C ALA A 144 12.36 -4.14 0.90
N PHE A 145 11.69 -5.02 0.17
CA PHE A 145 11.87 -6.48 0.28
C PHE A 145 12.25 -7.13 -1.04
N THR A 146 12.19 -6.39 -2.15
CA THR A 146 12.53 -6.90 -3.48
C THR A 146 13.36 -5.85 -4.22
N ALA A 147 13.98 -6.27 -5.32
CA ALA A 147 14.71 -5.33 -6.18
C ALA A 147 13.78 -4.23 -6.71
N LYS A 148 12.53 -4.58 -7.05
CA LYS A 148 11.53 -3.61 -7.49
C LYS A 148 11.26 -2.57 -6.40
N GLY A 149 11.09 -3.02 -5.17
CA GLY A 149 10.90 -2.14 -4.01
C GLY A 149 12.11 -1.24 -3.78
N GLU A 150 13.31 -1.78 -3.88
CA GLU A 150 14.53 -1.00 -3.71
C GLU A 150 14.68 0.10 -4.76
N ARG A 151 14.31 -0.19 -5.99
CA ARG A 151 14.34 0.83 -7.07
C ARG A 151 13.37 1.96 -6.79
N LEU A 152 12.17 1.64 -6.31
CA LEU A 152 11.19 2.67 -5.97
C LEU A 152 11.68 3.50 -4.78
N LEU A 153 12.23 2.85 -3.77
CA LEU A 153 12.79 3.53 -2.61
C LEU A 153 13.87 4.54 -3.01
N ALA A 154 14.75 4.15 -3.92
CA ALA A 154 15.81 5.03 -4.40
C ALA A 154 15.24 6.28 -5.08
N ARG A 155 14.13 6.15 -5.80
CA ARG A 155 13.46 7.30 -6.41
C ARG A 155 12.79 8.20 -5.38
N LEU A 156 12.16 7.60 -4.38
CA LEU A 156 11.54 8.36 -3.30
C LEU A 156 12.58 9.14 -2.50
N ALA A 157 13.75 8.58 -2.30
CA ALA A 157 14.81 9.22 -1.53
C ALA A 157 15.37 10.48 -2.19
N LYS A 158 15.17 10.66 -3.48
CA LYS A 158 15.65 11.83 -4.21
C LYS A 158 14.74 13.04 -4.06
N TYR A 159 13.69 12.92 -3.34
CA TYR A 159 12.72 13.99 -3.15
C TYR A 159 13.21 15.08 -2.19
#